data_f6debcdb8140dfb3de96fac8cabb6b7e
#
_entry.id   f6debcdb8140dfb3de96fac8cabb6b7e
#
_cell.length_a   1.000
_cell.length_b   1.000
_cell.length_c   1.000
_cell.angle_alpha   90.00
_cell.angle_beta   90.00
_cell.angle_gamma   90.00
#
_symmetry.space_group_name_H-M   'P 1'
#
loop_
_entity.id
_entity.type
_entity.pdbx_description
1 polymer ?
#
loop_
_entity_poly.entity_id
_entity_poly.type
_entity_poly.pdbx_seq_one_letter_code
_entity_poly.pdbx_strand_id
1 'polypeptide(L)'
;MIAPNSLRKIPQANIFRKGDVFVLFGELFGRGYANGLVNEARKAGMTIIGITVGRRDENNALRALNAEELATAEANLGGRIINVPLMAGFDLDAPAGEPTPTDLLGGMTLKSWQDDKLDWAHVEKCRSVGVQRFKDSVAKVMSELDGMIEDGRNVFFAHTMAGGIPKVKVFLAIANRIYKGRGDRFLSSRALFDSDLGKLILMNFDEVTANTFQYLIEGSAAIRARMEKTGGQVRYTAYGYHGTEILIDGEYQWQTYTSYSQGKAKMRLEQVAENAWSKGIKATVYNCPEIRTNSSD
;
A
#
# COMPACT_ATOMS: atom_id res chain seq x y z
N MET A 1 -15.86 3.99 -16.35
CA MET A 1 -14.85 4.54 -15.43
C MET A 1 -15.45 5.80 -14.86
N ILE A 2 -15.73 5.88 -13.57
CA ILE A 2 -16.27 7.09 -12.94
C ILE A 2 -15.09 8.06 -12.80
N ALA A 3 -15.27 9.28 -13.27
CA ALA A 3 -14.24 10.30 -13.13
C ALA A 3 -14.01 10.58 -11.64
N PRO A 4 -12.76 10.66 -11.16
CA PRO A 4 -12.48 10.97 -9.77
C PRO A 4 -13.10 12.31 -9.39
N ASN A 5 -13.80 12.33 -8.24
CA ASN A 5 -14.40 13.55 -7.72
C ASN A 5 -13.33 14.34 -6.94
N SER A 6 -12.76 15.33 -7.58
CA SER A 6 -11.66 16.12 -7.01
C SER A 6 -12.17 17.15 -5.99
N LEU A 7 -11.54 17.15 -4.82
CA LEU A 7 -11.74 18.23 -3.85
C LEU A 7 -10.99 19.48 -4.30
N ARG A 8 -11.71 20.54 -4.64
CA ARG A 8 -11.14 21.83 -5.03
C ARG A 8 -10.87 22.76 -3.85
N LYS A 9 -11.38 22.43 -2.67
CA LYS A 9 -11.23 23.23 -1.45
C LYS A 9 -10.70 22.33 -0.33
N ILE A 10 -9.84 22.91 0.48
CA ILE A 10 -9.37 22.24 1.70
C ILE A 10 -10.58 22.06 2.63
N PRO A 11 -10.87 20.86 3.12
CA PRO A 11 -11.93 20.66 4.10
C PRO A 11 -11.70 21.50 5.36
N GLN A 12 -12.75 22.21 5.80
CA GLN A 12 -12.67 23.07 6.98
C GLN A 12 -13.04 22.32 8.28
N ALA A 13 -13.82 21.25 8.16
CA ALA A 13 -14.29 20.51 9.32
C ALA A 13 -13.26 19.45 9.74
N ASN A 14 -12.86 19.51 11.00
CA ASN A 14 -12.07 18.48 11.63
C ASN A 14 -12.90 17.81 12.74
N ILE A 15 -13.14 16.51 12.61
CA ILE A 15 -13.87 15.73 13.62
C ILE A 15 -12.97 15.16 14.70
N PHE A 16 -11.65 15.12 14.48
CA PHE A 16 -10.71 14.48 15.38
C PHE A 16 -10.36 15.40 16.56
N ARG A 17 -10.33 14.81 17.74
CA ARG A 17 -10.13 15.48 19.03
C ARG A 17 -9.03 14.78 19.83
N LYS A 18 -8.60 15.43 20.90
CA LYS A 18 -7.70 14.83 21.89
C LYS A 18 -8.27 13.49 22.38
N GLY A 19 -7.45 12.45 22.34
CA GLY A 19 -7.82 11.10 22.75
C GLY A 19 -8.48 10.25 21.67
N ASP A 20 -8.85 10.81 20.50
CA ASP A 20 -9.19 10.01 19.34
C ASP A 20 -7.96 9.23 18.84
N VAL A 21 -8.15 8.18 18.05
CA VAL A 21 -7.09 7.25 17.68
C VAL A 21 -6.67 7.44 16.23
N PHE A 22 -5.37 7.61 16.02
CA PHE A 22 -4.72 7.57 14.73
C PHE A 22 -4.00 6.24 14.57
N VAL A 23 -4.32 5.49 13.52
CA VAL A 23 -3.68 4.20 13.20
C VAL A 23 -2.89 4.32 11.90
N LEU A 24 -1.57 4.21 12.00
CA LEU A 24 -0.70 4.11 10.84
C LEU A 24 -0.65 2.66 10.36
N PHE A 25 -1.40 2.36 9.29
CA PHE A 25 -1.41 1.04 8.67
C PHE A 25 -0.29 0.92 7.63
N GLY A 26 0.84 0.47 8.10
CA GLY A 26 2.14 0.45 7.46
C GLY A 26 3.20 0.87 8.46
N GLU A 27 4.42 1.11 8.00
CA GLU A 27 5.55 1.51 8.85
C GLU A 27 5.96 2.96 8.55
N LEU A 28 6.34 3.71 9.60
CA LEU A 28 6.87 5.05 9.44
C LEU A 28 8.36 4.99 9.13
N PHE A 29 8.72 5.44 7.94
CA PHE A 29 10.11 5.61 7.55
C PHE A 29 10.53 7.07 7.65
N GLY A 30 11.83 7.33 7.79
CA GLY A 30 12.38 8.66 8.07
C GLY A 30 12.02 9.76 7.05
N ARG A 31 11.61 9.38 5.83
CA ARG A 31 11.15 10.30 4.77
C ARG A 31 9.85 9.78 4.17
N GLY A 32 8.87 10.67 3.98
CA GLY A 32 7.62 10.34 3.31
C GLY A 32 6.42 11.12 3.83
N TYR A 33 5.30 10.98 3.15
CA TYR A 33 4.04 11.69 3.44
C TYR A 33 3.48 11.36 4.83
N ALA A 34 3.67 10.12 5.30
CA ALA A 34 3.16 9.66 6.57
C ALA A 34 3.64 10.51 7.75
N ASN A 35 4.85 11.10 7.67
CA ASN A 35 5.36 12.00 8.69
C ASN A 35 4.46 13.23 8.90
N GLY A 36 3.90 13.78 7.82
CA GLY A 36 2.94 14.89 7.90
C GLY A 36 1.69 14.51 8.69
N LEU A 37 1.08 13.36 8.38
CA LEU A 37 -0.10 12.88 9.10
C LEU A 37 0.19 12.58 10.57
N VAL A 38 1.29 11.92 10.87
CA VAL A 38 1.70 11.63 12.26
C VAL A 38 1.90 12.93 13.04
N ASN A 39 2.51 13.94 12.44
CA ASN A 39 2.70 15.25 13.07
C ASN A 39 1.37 15.95 13.35
N GLU A 40 0.43 15.93 12.42
CA GLU A 40 -0.91 16.52 12.63
C GLU A 40 -1.70 15.73 13.70
N ALA A 41 -1.60 14.41 13.73
CA ALA A 41 -2.20 13.58 14.78
C ALA A 41 -1.64 13.94 16.17
N ARG A 42 -0.32 14.14 16.27
CA ARG A 42 0.32 14.61 17.52
C ARG A 42 -0.18 15.98 17.96
N LYS A 43 -0.26 16.93 17.03
CA LYS A 43 -0.77 18.29 17.32
C LYS A 43 -2.22 18.25 17.80
N ALA A 44 -3.04 17.36 17.24
CA ALA A 44 -4.42 17.15 17.66
C ALA A 44 -4.53 16.40 19.02
N GLY A 45 -3.43 15.89 19.56
CA GLY A 45 -3.42 15.12 20.80
C GLY A 45 -4.08 13.75 20.67
N MET A 46 -4.05 13.17 19.47
CA MET A 46 -4.56 11.82 19.22
C MET A 46 -3.63 10.75 19.82
N THR A 47 -4.20 9.61 20.19
CA THR A 47 -3.43 8.40 20.50
C THR A 47 -2.89 7.82 19.20
N ILE A 48 -1.57 7.67 19.09
CA ILE A 48 -0.93 7.18 17.88
C ILE A 48 -0.56 5.71 18.04
N ILE A 49 -1.06 4.89 17.13
CA ILE A 49 -0.78 3.46 17.05
C ILE A 49 -0.24 3.18 15.64
N GLY A 50 0.90 2.53 15.57
CA GLY A 50 1.49 2.09 14.31
C GLY A 50 1.45 0.57 14.17
N ILE A 51 1.74 0.13 12.96
CA ILE A 51 1.91 -1.27 12.63
C ILE A 51 3.23 -1.38 11.88
N THR A 52 3.89 -2.53 11.95
CA THR A 52 5.13 -2.77 11.22
C THR A 52 4.88 -3.61 9.97
N VAL A 53 5.65 -3.39 8.92
CA VAL A 53 5.73 -4.33 7.79
C VAL A 53 6.55 -5.58 8.12
N GLY A 54 7.24 -5.58 9.28
CA GLY A 54 8.11 -6.68 9.67
C GLY A 54 9.46 -6.64 8.96
N ARG A 55 10.20 -7.73 9.10
CA ARG A 55 11.50 -7.93 8.46
C ARG A 55 11.54 -9.33 7.85
N ARG A 56 12.50 -9.56 6.95
CA ARG A 56 12.82 -10.90 6.50
C ARG A 56 14.19 -11.29 7.00
N ASP A 57 14.32 -12.53 7.42
CA ASP A 57 15.60 -13.11 7.81
C ASP A 57 16.45 -13.50 6.61
N GLU A 58 17.58 -14.16 6.85
CA GLU A 58 18.50 -14.64 5.83
C GLU A 58 17.89 -15.66 4.88
N ASN A 59 16.88 -16.40 5.32
CA ASN A 59 16.13 -17.38 4.54
C ASN A 59 14.88 -16.79 3.88
N ASN A 60 14.73 -15.46 3.88
CA ASN A 60 13.54 -14.75 3.43
C ASN A 60 12.27 -15.04 4.24
N ALA A 61 12.34 -15.71 5.38
CA ALA A 61 11.19 -15.92 6.25
C ALA A 61 10.77 -14.61 6.92
N LEU A 62 9.47 -14.34 6.94
CA LEU A 62 8.90 -13.14 7.53
C LEU A 62 8.94 -13.21 9.05
N ARG A 63 9.47 -12.17 9.71
CA ARG A 63 9.51 -12.04 11.16
C ARG A 63 9.02 -10.68 11.63
N ALA A 64 8.55 -10.65 12.86
CA ALA A 64 8.31 -9.41 13.60
C ALA A 64 9.61 -8.64 13.87
N LEU A 65 9.51 -7.40 14.32
CA LEU A 65 10.65 -6.63 14.81
C LEU A 65 11.20 -7.26 16.09
N ASN A 66 12.52 -7.29 16.23
CA ASN A 66 13.15 -7.61 17.51
C ASN A 66 13.00 -6.42 18.48
N ALA A 67 13.46 -6.57 19.73
CA ALA A 67 13.27 -5.57 20.77
C ALA A 67 13.91 -4.21 20.43
N GLU A 68 15.09 -4.19 19.83
CA GLU A 68 15.81 -2.97 19.43
C GLU A 68 15.14 -2.29 18.24
N GLU A 69 14.77 -3.07 17.22
CA GLU A 69 14.03 -2.58 16.06
C GLU A 69 12.67 -1.98 16.47
N LEU A 70 11.95 -2.65 17.39
CA LEU A 70 10.67 -2.18 17.91
C LEU A 70 10.81 -0.88 18.69
N ALA A 71 11.76 -0.81 19.62
CA ALA A 71 12.01 0.40 20.40
C ALA A 71 12.37 1.59 19.49
N THR A 72 13.19 1.36 18.46
CA THR A 72 13.54 2.38 17.47
C THR A 72 12.32 2.84 16.68
N ALA A 73 11.49 1.92 16.24
CA ALA A 73 10.29 2.22 15.46
C ALA A 73 9.23 2.99 16.29
N GLU A 74 9.04 2.62 17.56
CA GLU A 74 8.16 3.32 18.51
C GLU A 74 8.66 4.73 18.83
N ALA A 75 9.96 4.90 19.03
CA ALA A 75 10.58 6.22 19.25
C ALA A 75 10.37 7.13 18.02
N ASN A 76 10.56 6.62 16.81
CA ASN A 76 10.35 7.36 15.57
C ASN A 76 8.87 7.75 15.37
N LEU A 77 7.96 6.82 15.65
CA LEU A 77 6.53 7.05 15.54
C LEU A 77 6.02 8.00 16.64
N GLY A 78 6.63 7.95 17.81
CA GLY A 78 6.11 8.61 19.03
C GLY A 78 4.77 8.02 19.47
N GLY A 79 4.63 6.71 19.34
CA GLY A 79 3.43 5.94 19.66
C GLY A 79 3.74 4.45 19.77
N ARG A 80 2.75 3.66 20.15
CA ARG A 80 2.89 2.21 20.28
C ARG A 80 2.81 1.52 18.93
N ILE A 81 3.56 0.46 18.74
CA ILE A 81 3.51 -0.39 17.54
C ILE A 81 2.94 -1.77 17.87
N ILE A 82 1.94 -2.19 17.11
CA ILE A 82 1.48 -3.57 17.07
C ILE A 82 2.48 -4.37 16.23
N ASN A 83 3.28 -5.19 16.89
CA ASN A 83 4.43 -5.87 16.28
C ASN A 83 4.03 -7.17 15.54
N VAL A 84 3.02 -7.06 14.68
CA VAL A 84 2.60 -8.11 13.76
C VAL A 84 3.05 -7.72 12.35
N PRO A 85 3.88 -8.52 11.67
CA PRO A 85 4.41 -8.14 10.37
C PRO A 85 3.35 -8.13 9.29
N LEU A 86 3.07 -6.95 8.72
CA LEU A 86 2.13 -6.72 7.60
C LEU A 86 2.86 -6.68 6.25
N MET A 87 3.79 -7.58 5.99
CA MET A 87 4.42 -7.64 4.68
C MET A 87 3.39 -8.04 3.64
N ALA A 88 3.12 -7.16 2.69
CA ALA A 88 2.20 -7.40 1.60
C ALA A 88 2.93 -7.91 0.35
N GLY A 89 2.15 -8.37 -0.64
CA GLY A 89 2.67 -9.00 -1.84
C GLY A 89 2.74 -10.51 -1.71
N PHE A 90 3.04 -11.17 -2.80
CA PHE A 90 3.12 -12.62 -2.87
C PHE A 90 4.38 -13.11 -3.61
N ASP A 91 5.25 -12.18 -3.97
CA ASP A 91 6.48 -12.45 -4.72
C ASP A 91 7.47 -13.41 -4.01
N LEU A 92 7.35 -13.53 -2.70
CA LEU A 92 8.14 -14.44 -1.86
C LEU A 92 7.28 -15.48 -1.12
N ASP A 93 6.06 -15.72 -1.58
CA ASP A 93 5.17 -16.74 -1.03
C ASP A 93 4.93 -17.85 -2.06
N ALA A 94 4.84 -19.09 -1.59
CA ALA A 94 4.50 -20.25 -2.38
C ALA A 94 3.91 -21.36 -1.50
N PRO A 95 3.22 -22.34 -2.06
CA PRO A 95 2.92 -23.58 -1.37
C PRO A 95 4.22 -24.25 -0.88
N ALA A 96 4.13 -24.99 0.21
CA ALA A 96 5.30 -25.60 0.85
C ALA A 96 6.12 -26.46 -0.13
N GLY A 97 7.40 -26.14 -0.27
CA GLY A 97 8.34 -26.85 -1.14
C GLY A 97 8.26 -26.48 -2.63
N GLU A 98 7.41 -25.53 -3.00
CA GLU A 98 7.30 -25.03 -4.37
C GLU A 98 8.06 -23.70 -4.55
N PRO A 99 8.51 -23.35 -5.78
CA PRO A 99 9.23 -22.12 -6.03
C PRO A 99 8.32 -20.88 -5.86
N THR A 100 8.90 -19.81 -5.34
CA THR A 100 8.22 -18.51 -5.25
C THR A 100 8.19 -17.80 -6.62
N PRO A 101 7.32 -16.82 -6.83
CA PRO A 101 7.38 -15.97 -8.03
C PRO A 101 8.77 -15.35 -8.25
N THR A 102 9.47 -14.93 -7.20
CA THR A 102 10.85 -14.44 -7.30
C THR A 102 11.80 -15.51 -7.83
N ASP A 103 11.65 -16.77 -7.40
CA ASP A 103 12.46 -17.88 -7.92
C ASP A 103 12.19 -18.16 -9.39
N LEU A 104 10.90 -18.10 -9.81
CA LEU A 104 10.50 -18.25 -11.21
C LEU A 104 11.14 -17.17 -12.10
N LEU A 105 11.25 -15.96 -11.61
CA LEU A 105 11.88 -14.84 -12.32
C LEU A 105 13.42 -14.92 -12.30
N GLY A 106 14.00 -15.73 -11.44
CA GLY A 106 15.46 -15.84 -11.26
C GLY A 106 16.22 -16.29 -12.52
N GLY A 107 15.57 -17.04 -13.39
CA GLY A 107 16.13 -17.49 -14.68
C GLY A 107 15.99 -16.47 -15.82
N MET A 108 15.18 -15.42 -15.67
CA MET A 108 14.96 -14.43 -16.71
C MET A 108 16.18 -13.52 -16.90
N THR A 109 16.47 -13.20 -18.15
CA THR A 109 17.57 -12.32 -18.53
C THR A 109 17.07 -11.12 -19.31
N LEU A 110 17.95 -10.11 -19.51
CA LEU A 110 17.64 -8.95 -20.38
C LEU A 110 17.40 -9.33 -21.85
N LYS A 111 17.74 -10.56 -22.27
CA LYS A 111 17.53 -11.04 -23.62
C LYS A 111 16.25 -11.90 -23.75
N SER A 112 15.82 -12.56 -22.69
CA SER A 112 14.74 -13.55 -22.73
C SER A 112 13.40 -13.07 -22.11
N TRP A 113 13.40 -12.07 -21.26
CA TRP A 113 12.26 -11.67 -20.44
C TRP A 113 10.95 -11.40 -21.20
N GLN A 114 11.03 -10.99 -22.48
CA GLN A 114 9.84 -10.74 -23.30
C GLN A 114 9.15 -12.02 -23.75
N ASP A 115 9.93 -13.07 -23.97
CA ASP A 115 9.47 -14.34 -24.51
C ASP A 115 9.26 -15.41 -23.42
N ASP A 116 9.92 -15.23 -22.26
CA ASP A 116 9.78 -16.13 -21.13
C ASP A 116 8.33 -16.20 -20.64
N LYS A 117 7.87 -17.42 -20.39
CA LYS A 117 6.49 -17.69 -19.94
C LYS A 117 6.50 -18.20 -18.51
N LEU A 118 5.46 -17.81 -17.78
CA LEU A 118 5.22 -18.26 -16.41
C LEU A 118 4.08 -19.28 -16.37
N ASP A 119 4.16 -20.23 -15.46
CA ASP A 119 3.00 -21.04 -15.10
C ASP A 119 2.04 -20.21 -14.25
N TRP A 120 1.01 -19.66 -14.90
CA TRP A 120 0.03 -18.80 -14.25
C TRP A 120 -0.84 -19.53 -13.24
N ALA A 121 -1.05 -20.85 -13.39
CA ALA A 121 -1.76 -21.63 -12.40
C ALA A 121 -0.96 -21.71 -11.10
N HIS A 122 0.37 -21.85 -11.21
CA HIS A 122 1.26 -21.81 -10.06
C HIS A 122 1.36 -20.40 -9.45
N VAL A 123 1.48 -19.36 -10.27
CA VAL A 123 1.49 -17.95 -9.79
C VAL A 123 0.23 -17.64 -8.97
N GLU A 124 -0.95 -18.09 -9.39
CA GLU A 124 -2.20 -17.88 -8.64
C GLU A 124 -2.22 -18.66 -7.31
N LYS A 125 -1.60 -19.83 -7.24
CA LYS A 125 -1.41 -20.53 -5.96
C LYS A 125 -0.52 -19.72 -5.02
N CYS A 126 0.61 -19.22 -5.51
CA CYS A 126 1.52 -18.37 -4.74
C CYS A 126 0.79 -17.11 -4.23
N ARG A 127 0.02 -16.47 -5.10
CA ARG A 127 -0.81 -15.31 -4.73
C ARG A 127 -1.80 -15.66 -3.63
N SER A 128 -2.49 -16.79 -3.73
CA SER A 128 -3.46 -17.23 -2.72
C SER A 128 -2.79 -17.41 -1.35
N VAL A 129 -1.59 -17.97 -1.31
CA VAL A 129 -0.79 -18.13 -0.07
C VAL A 129 -0.45 -16.77 0.52
N GLY A 130 0.10 -15.85 -0.29
CA GLY A 130 0.48 -14.51 0.17
C GLY A 130 -0.72 -13.68 0.66
N VAL A 131 -1.84 -13.74 -0.05
CA VAL A 131 -3.10 -13.07 0.34
C VAL A 131 -3.63 -13.61 1.66
N GLN A 132 -3.66 -14.93 1.83
CA GLN A 132 -4.13 -15.53 3.08
C GLN A 132 -3.24 -15.16 4.25
N ARG A 133 -1.92 -15.26 4.10
CA ARG A 133 -0.94 -14.83 5.11
C ARG A 133 -1.17 -13.37 5.52
N PHE A 134 -1.37 -12.47 4.54
CA PHE A 134 -1.62 -11.06 4.83
C PHE A 134 -2.93 -10.85 5.59
N LYS A 135 -4.03 -11.50 5.16
CA LYS A 135 -5.32 -11.41 5.85
C LYS A 135 -5.25 -11.95 7.28
N ASP A 136 -4.51 -13.02 7.52
CA ASP A 136 -4.29 -13.56 8.87
C ASP A 136 -3.52 -12.56 9.75
N SER A 137 -2.53 -11.87 9.18
CA SER A 137 -1.82 -10.80 9.88
C SER A 137 -2.73 -9.61 10.17
N VAL A 138 -3.58 -9.21 9.23
CA VAL A 138 -4.59 -8.15 9.45
C VAL A 138 -5.55 -8.53 10.58
N ALA A 139 -6.04 -9.77 10.60
CA ALA A 139 -6.93 -10.24 11.66
C ALA A 139 -6.28 -10.17 13.05
N LYS A 140 -5.01 -10.57 13.18
CA LYS A 140 -4.25 -10.43 14.43
C LYS A 140 -4.10 -8.97 14.85
N VAL A 141 -3.70 -8.10 13.91
CA VAL A 141 -3.59 -6.65 14.18
C VAL A 141 -4.91 -6.06 14.65
N MET A 142 -6.02 -6.39 13.98
CA MET A 142 -7.33 -5.86 14.35
C MET A 142 -7.80 -6.35 15.72
N SER A 143 -7.48 -7.60 16.08
CA SER A 143 -7.78 -8.15 17.40
C SER A 143 -7.03 -7.42 18.51
N GLU A 144 -5.73 -7.12 18.34
CA GLU A 144 -4.95 -6.35 19.31
C GLU A 144 -5.41 -4.89 19.37
N LEU A 145 -5.66 -4.28 18.21
CA LEU A 145 -6.09 -2.90 18.09
C LEU A 145 -7.45 -2.67 18.76
N ASP A 146 -8.38 -3.59 18.62
CA ASP A 146 -9.72 -3.48 19.20
C ASP A 146 -9.68 -3.33 20.73
N GLY A 147 -8.76 -4.06 21.39
CA GLY A 147 -8.51 -3.94 22.82
C GLY A 147 -7.82 -2.64 23.26
N MET A 148 -7.30 -1.85 22.33
CA MET A 148 -6.58 -0.59 22.62
C MET A 148 -7.46 0.65 22.41
N ILE A 149 -8.63 0.52 21.83
CA ILE A 149 -9.53 1.64 21.49
C ILE A 149 -10.70 1.68 22.47
N GLU A 150 -10.87 2.80 23.16
CA GLU A 150 -12.03 3.06 24.02
C GLU A 150 -13.29 3.30 23.18
N ASP A 151 -14.45 2.94 23.72
CA ASP A 151 -15.74 3.17 23.09
C ASP A 151 -16.01 4.69 22.86
N GLY A 152 -16.70 5.00 21.77
CA GLY A 152 -17.07 6.39 21.43
C GLY A 152 -15.92 7.24 20.88
N ARG A 153 -14.73 6.68 20.68
CA ARG A 153 -13.62 7.38 20.03
C ARG A 153 -13.79 7.42 18.53
N ASN A 154 -13.32 8.50 17.91
CA ASN A 154 -13.08 8.48 16.48
C ASN A 154 -11.77 7.76 16.17
N VAL A 155 -11.75 7.02 15.07
CA VAL A 155 -10.56 6.30 14.60
C VAL A 155 -10.24 6.72 13.18
N PHE A 156 -8.99 7.09 12.96
CA PHE A 156 -8.49 7.44 11.65
C PHE A 156 -7.40 6.48 11.21
N PHE A 157 -7.71 5.66 10.22
CA PHE A 157 -6.75 4.76 9.58
C PHE A 157 -6.05 5.46 8.43
N ALA A 158 -4.73 5.53 8.49
CA ALA A 158 -3.88 6.02 7.41
C ALA A 158 -3.14 4.84 6.77
N HIS A 159 -3.56 4.45 5.58
CA HIS A 159 -2.93 3.39 4.80
C HIS A 159 -1.73 3.95 4.04
N THR A 160 -0.56 3.43 4.35
CA THR A 160 0.71 3.90 3.76
C THR A 160 1.47 2.82 3.01
N MET A 161 0.83 1.68 2.79
CA MET A 161 1.46 0.59 2.02
C MET A 161 1.51 0.94 0.55
N ALA A 162 2.67 0.82 -0.04
CA ALA A 162 2.92 1.06 -1.44
C ALA A 162 4.17 0.31 -1.90
N GLY A 163 4.31 0.09 -3.19
CA GLY A 163 5.40 -0.66 -3.77
C GLY A 163 4.93 -2.03 -4.27
N GLY A 164 5.74 -3.04 -4.12
CA GLY A 164 5.46 -4.38 -4.64
C GLY A 164 6.42 -4.78 -5.75
N ILE A 165 7.61 -4.21 -5.76
CA ILE A 165 8.65 -4.61 -6.70
C ILE A 165 9.33 -5.87 -6.18
N PRO A 166 9.26 -6.98 -6.91
CA PRO A 166 10.04 -8.15 -6.60
C PRO A 166 11.53 -7.83 -6.56
N LYS A 167 12.28 -8.47 -5.69
CA LYS A 167 13.76 -8.34 -5.61
C LYS A 167 14.45 -8.97 -6.82
N VAL A 168 14.03 -8.62 -8.03
CA VAL A 168 14.48 -9.21 -9.28
C VAL A 168 15.32 -8.21 -10.06
N LYS A 169 16.62 -8.50 -10.20
CA LYS A 169 17.58 -7.60 -10.87
C LYS A 169 17.17 -7.27 -12.31
N VAL A 170 16.64 -8.25 -13.05
CA VAL A 170 16.21 -8.05 -14.44
C VAL A 170 15.10 -7.00 -14.54
N PHE A 171 14.13 -7.04 -13.62
CA PHE A 171 13.05 -6.03 -13.59
C PHE A 171 13.58 -4.63 -13.34
N LEU A 172 14.47 -4.47 -12.35
CA LEU A 172 15.05 -3.15 -12.05
C LEU A 172 15.80 -2.57 -13.25
N ALA A 173 16.53 -3.41 -13.98
CA ALA A 173 17.23 -2.99 -15.18
C ALA A 173 16.28 -2.56 -16.30
N ILE A 174 15.18 -3.30 -16.52
CA ILE A 174 14.16 -2.99 -17.52
C ILE A 174 13.41 -1.70 -17.12
N ALA A 175 12.98 -1.59 -15.86
CA ALA A 175 12.28 -0.42 -15.36
C ALA A 175 13.14 0.85 -15.50
N ASN A 176 14.42 0.79 -15.20
CA ASN A 176 15.33 1.91 -15.41
C ASN A 176 15.44 2.34 -16.88
N ARG A 177 15.38 1.40 -17.82
CA ARG A 177 15.41 1.71 -19.26
C ARG A 177 14.13 2.38 -19.73
N ILE A 178 12.97 1.90 -19.26
CA ILE A 178 11.66 2.42 -19.65
C ILE A 178 11.36 3.75 -18.99
N TYR A 179 11.50 3.84 -17.65
CA TYR A 179 10.99 4.97 -16.87
C TYR A 179 12.03 6.05 -16.60
N LYS A 180 13.31 5.69 -16.47
CA LYS A 180 14.38 6.65 -16.17
C LYS A 180 15.24 7.00 -17.40
N GLY A 181 14.96 6.43 -18.57
CA GLY A 181 15.69 6.66 -19.80
C GLY A 181 17.18 6.25 -19.72
N ARG A 182 17.53 5.36 -18.79
CA ARG A 182 18.89 4.80 -18.66
C ARG A 182 19.05 3.60 -19.57
N GLY A 183 20.18 3.52 -20.30
CA GLY A 183 20.46 2.44 -21.26
C GLY A 183 19.71 2.66 -22.58
N ASP A 184 19.12 1.60 -23.14
CA ASP A 184 18.37 1.64 -24.39
C ASP A 184 17.07 2.43 -24.23
N ARG A 185 16.98 3.57 -24.92
CA ARG A 185 15.82 4.48 -24.84
C ARG A 185 14.60 3.98 -25.61
N PHE A 186 14.77 2.98 -26.44
CA PHE A 186 13.71 2.48 -27.29
C PHE A 186 12.94 1.30 -26.69
N LEU A 187 13.23 0.94 -25.44
CA LEU A 187 12.48 -0.12 -24.77
C LEU A 187 11.05 0.35 -24.46
N SER A 188 10.09 -0.29 -25.09
CA SER A 188 8.67 0.07 -24.97
C SER A 188 8.09 -0.39 -23.63
N SER A 189 7.38 0.52 -22.95
CA SER A 189 6.57 0.15 -21.78
C SER A 189 5.49 -0.88 -22.12
N ARG A 190 4.94 -0.82 -23.35
CA ARG A 190 3.99 -1.81 -23.84
C ARG A 190 4.61 -3.22 -23.88
N ALA A 191 5.85 -3.34 -24.36
CA ALA A 191 6.55 -4.62 -24.37
C ALA A 191 6.66 -5.22 -22.95
N LEU A 192 6.90 -4.38 -21.92
CA LEU A 192 6.87 -4.84 -20.53
C LEU A 192 5.49 -5.33 -20.12
N PHE A 193 4.44 -4.56 -20.33
CA PHE A 193 3.10 -4.90 -19.85
C PHE A 193 2.46 -6.08 -20.61
N ASP A 194 2.87 -6.33 -21.86
CA ASP A 194 2.43 -7.48 -22.64
C ASP A 194 3.19 -8.78 -22.25
N SER A 195 4.35 -8.66 -21.61
CA SER A 195 5.14 -9.80 -21.12
C SER A 195 4.58 -10.42 -19.83
N ASP A 196 4.93 -11.68 -19.58
CA ASP A 196 4.54 -12.34 -18.32
C ASP A 196 5.23 -11.72 -17.11
N LEU A 197 6.47 -11.24 -17.26
CA LEU A 197 7.16 -10.46 -16.24
C LEU A 197 6.34 -9.21 -15.84
N GLY A 198 5.91 -8.43 -16.83
CA GLY A 198 5.14 -7.21 -16.57
C GLY A 198 3.78 -7.49 -15.94
N LYS A 199 3.09 -8.54 -16.37
CA LYS A 199 1.80 -8.97 -15.78
C LYS A 199 1.97 -9.36 -14.30
N LEU A 200 2.99 -10.16 -13.98
CA LEU A 200 3.28 -10.56 -12.59
C LEU A 200 3.58 -9.34 -11.72
N ILE A 201 4.38 -8.41 -12.23
CA ILE A 201 4.71 -7.17 -11.52
C ILE A 201 3.46 -6.36 -11.25
N LEU A 202 2.60 -6.15 -12.24
CA LEU A 202 1.34 -5.43 -12.06
C LEU A 202 0.45 -6.08 -11.01
N MET A 203 0.32 -7.41 -11.03
CA MET A 203 -0.45 -8.15 -10.02
C MET A 203 0.10 -7.93 -8.62
N ASN A 204 1.42 -7.97 -8.45
CA ASN A 204 2.01 -7.77 -7.12
C ASN A 204 1.91 -6.31 -6.66
N PHE A 205 2.02 -5.33 -7.56
CA PHE A 205 1.76 -3.92 -7.25
C PHE A 205 0.30 -3.68 -6.82
N ASP A 206 -0.66 -4.27 -7.51
CA ASP A 206 -2.07 -4.20 -7.15
C ASP A 206 -2.30 -4.82 -5.75
N GLU A 207 -1.66 -5.96 -5.48
CA GLU A 207 -1.78 -6.64 -4.19
C GLU A 207 -1.23 -5.79 -3.04
N VAL A 208 -0.03 -5.23 -3.20
CA VAL A 208 0.63 -4.43 -2.15
C VAL A 208 -0.01 -3.06 -1.97
N THR A 209 -0.39 -2.40 -3.06
CA THR A 209 -0.78 -0.99 -3.01
C THR A 209 -2.28 -0.80 -2.86
N ALA A 210 -3.09 -1.57 -3.56
CA ALA A 210 -4.54 -1.37 -3.61
C ALA A 210 -5.32 -2.40 -2.77
N ASN A 211 -5.02 -3.69 -2.92
CA ASN A 211 -5.79 -4.72 -2.22
C ASN A 211 -5.58 -4.67 -0.71
N THR A 212 -4.40 -4.27 -0.24
CA THR A 212 -4.15 -4.06 1.19
C THR A 212 -5.05 -2.99 1.81
N PHE A 213 -5.45 -1.96 1.05
CA PHE A 213 -6.42 -0.98 1.51
C PHE A 213 -7.83 -1.58 1.63
N GLN A 214 -8.20 -2.41 0.68
CA GLN A 214 -9.45 -3.17 0.77
C GLN A 214 -9.45 -4.11 1.99
N TYR A 215 -8.36 -4.85 2.23
CA TYR A 215 -8.25 -5.75 3.38
C TYR A 215 -8.25 -5.01 4.72
N LEU A 216 -7.68 -3.81 4.78
CA LEU A 216 -7.81 -2.94 5.95
C LEU A 216 -9.28 -2.58 6.22
N ILE A 217 -10.01 -2.11 5.21
CA ILE A 217 -11.41 -1.71 5.34
C ILE A 217 -12.29 -2.90 5.75
N GLU A 218 -12.07 -4.06 5.15
CA GLU A 218 -12.78 -5.31 5.47
C GLU A 218 -12.43 -5.82 6.86
N GLY A 219 -11.14 -5.92 7.17
CA GLY A 219 -10.65 -6.45 8.45
C GLY A 219 -11.01 -5.61 9.67
N SER A 220 -11.18 -4.28 9.49
CA SER A 220 -11.57 -3.37 10.57
C SER A 220 -13.09 -3.21 10.72
N ALA A 221 -13.91 -4.02 10.05
CA ALA A 221 -15.37 -3.90 10.07
C ALA A 221 -15.97 -3.99 11.49
N ALA A 222 -15.45 -4.87 12.34
CA ALA A 222 -15.91 -5.00 13.73
C ALA A 222 -15.61 -3.75 14.57
N ILE A 223 -14.40 -3.21 14.46
CA ILE A 223 -14.01 -1.96 15.11
C ILE A 223 -14.92 -0.83 14.63
N ARG A 224 -15.14 -0.71 13.32
CA ARG A 224 -16.02 0.32 12.75
C ARG A 224 -17.44 0.22 13.32
N ALA A 225 -18.03 -0.98 13.32
CA ALA A 225 -19.37 -1.20 13.85
C ALA A 225 -19.47 -0.87 15.35
N ARG A 226 -18.45 -1.21 16.15
CA ARG A 226 -18.39 -0.88 17.58
C ARG A 226 -18.29 0.62 17.80
N MET A 227 -17.41 1.32 17.08
CA MET A 227 -17.26 2.77 17.21
C MET A 227 -18.54 3.50 16.82
N GLU A 228 -19.16 3.17 15.69
CA GLU A 228 -20.39 3.78 15.22
C GLU A 228 -21.55 3.56 16.22
N LYS A 229 -21.65 2.38 16.80
CA LYS A 229 -22.65 2.06 17.83
C LYS A 229 -22.45 2.87 19.11
N THR A 230 -21.22 3.24 19.44
CA THR A 230 -20.88 3.97 20.68
C THR A 230 -20.70 5.49 20.45
N GLY A 231 -21.05 6.00 19.28
CA GLY A 231 -21.08 7.43 18.96
C GLY A 231 -19.77 7.97 18.36
N GLY A 232 -18.80 7.11 18.09
CA GLY A 232 -17.58 7.44 17.35
C GLY A 232 -17.75 7.30 15.83
N GLN A 233 -16.72 7.65 15.10
CA GLN A 233 -16.65 7.50 13.65
C GLN A 233 -15.33 6.85 13.25
N VAL A 234 -15.35 6.03 12.19
CA VAL A 234 -14.14 5.46 11.61
C VAL A 234 -13.96 6.01 10.19
N ARG A 235 -12.76 6.50 9.92
CA ARG A 235 -12.40 7.06 8.62
C ARG A 235 -11.08 6.46 8.13
N TYR A 236 -10.96 6.36 6.82
CA TYR A 236 -9.80 5.77 6.15
C TYR A 236 -9.23 6.75 5.15
N THR A 237 -7.91 6.82 5.08
CA THR A 237 -7.22 7.50 3.99
C THR A 237 -6.11 6.63 3.44
N ALA A 238 -5.87 6.76 2.14
CA ALA A 238 -4.71 6.20 1.47
C ALA A 238 -4.08 7.26 0.59
N TYR A 239 -2.81 7.05 0.20
CA TYR A 239 -2.09 7.95 -0.66
C TYR A 239 -2.15 7.49 -2.11
N GLY A 240 -2.79 8.31 -2.94
CA GLY A 240 -2.81 8.19 -4.38
C GLY A 240 -1.63 8.91 -5.03
N TYR A 241 -1.40 8.56 -6.27
CA TYR A 241 -0.54 9.27 -7.19
C TYR A 241 -0.75 8.69 -8.60
N HIS A 242 -1.44 9.40 -9.44
CA HIS A 242 -1.66 8.96 -10.82
C HIS A 242 -1.41 10.07 -11.85
N GLY A 243 -0.63 11.04 -11.48
CA GLY A 243 -0.24 12.15 -12.35
C GLY A 243 -0.83 13.48 -11.91
N THR A 244 -0.52 14.48 -12.69
CA THR A 244 -0.95 15.86 -12.47
C THR A 244 -2.27 16.11 -13.18
N GLU A 245 -3.15 16.84 -12.55
CA GLU A 245 -4.33 17.36 -13.20
C GLU A 245 -3.93 18.51 -14.12
N ILE A 246 -4.34 18.46 -15.37
CA ILE A 246 -4.06 19.49 -16.39
C ILE A 246 -5.37 20.11 -16.88
N LEU A 247 -5.31 21.35 -17.31
CA LEU A 247 -6.45 22.08 -17.88
C LEU A 247 -6.37 22.01 -19.41
N ILE A 248 -7.36 21.37 -20.02
CA ILE A 248 -7.51 21.29 -21.47
C ILE A 248 -8.89 21.86 -21.83
N ASP A 249 -8.91 22.87 -22.69
CA ASP A 249 -10.17 23.54 -23.14
C ASP A 249 -11.07 24.02 -21.98
N GLY A 250 -10.45 24.44 -20.88
CA GLY A 250 -11.19 24.87 -19.70
C GLY A 250 -11.67 23.75 -18.78
N GLU A 251 -11.49 22.51 -19.17
CA GLU A 251 -11.85 21.33 -18.38
C GLU A 251 -10.60 20.66 -17.76
N TYR A 252 -10.74 20.22 -16.51
CA TYR A 252 -9.67 19.50 -15.82
C TYR A 252 -9.60 18.06 -16.32
N GLN A 253 -8.43 17.65 -16.79
CA GLN A 253 -8.12 16.32 -17.26
C GLN A 253 -6.99 15.71 -16.43
N TRP A 254 -7.10 14.44 -16.12
CA TRP A 254 -6.05 13.73 -15.41
C TRP A 254 -4.98 13.24 -16.38
N GLN A 255 -3.76 13.66 -16.14
CA GLN A 255 -2.59 13.05 -16.77
C GLN A 255 -2.13 11.88 -15.89
N THR A 256 -2.40 10.67 -16.34
CA THR A 256 -2.02 9.46 -15.61
C THR A 256 -0.66 8.96 -16.04
N TYR A 257 0.13 8.45 -15.11
CA TYR A 257 1.33 7.67 -15.41
C TYR A 257 0.95 6.23 -15.79
N THR A 258 0.18 6.07 -16.84
CA THR A 258 -0.36 4.77 -17.27
C THR A 258 0.70 3.74 -17.62
N SER A 259 1.90 4.19 -17.96
CA SER A 259 3.08 3.34 -18.19
C SER A 259 3.84 2.99 -16.90
N TYR A 260 3.45 3.54 -15.75
CA TYR A 260 4.11 3.31 -14.47
C TYR A 260 3.27 2.36 -13.60
N SER A 261 3.85 1.20 -13.25
CA SER A 261 3.12 0.12 -12.57
C SER A 261 2.47 0.56 -11.26
N GLN A 262 3.17 1.37 -10.47
CA GLN A 262 2.64 1.89 -9.22
C GLN A 262 1.49 2.89 -9.44
N GLY A 263 1.56 3.73 -10.47
CA GLY A 263 0.49 4.66 -10.85
C GLY A 263 -0.80 3.92 -11.18
N LYS A 264 -0.70 2.80 -11.91
CA LYS A 264 -1.86 1.94 -12.21
C LYS A 264 -2.48 1.35 -10.95
N ALA A 265 -1.66 0.86 -10.02
CA ALA A 265 -2.15 0.34 -8.74
C ALA A 265 -2.78 1.46 -7.88
N LYS A 266 -2.27 2.70 -7.96
CA LYS A 266 -2.87 3.87 -7.30
C LYS A 266 -4.25 4.24 -7.86
N MET A 267 -4.49 4.08 -9.14
CA MET A 267 -5.84 4.24 -9.72
C MET A 267 -6.81 3.19 -9.17
N ARG A 268 -6.35 1.94 -9.01
CA ARG A 268 -7.16 0.89 -8.39
C ARG A 268 -7.47 1.19 -6.92
N LEU A 269 -6.55 1.83 -6.21
CA LEU A 269 -6.75 2.30 -4.84
C LEU A 269 -7.96 3.26 -4.74
N GLU A 270 -8.13 4.16 -5.71
CA GLU A 270 -9.29 5.04 -5.79
C GLU A 270 -10.60 4.28 -6.00
N GLN A 271 -10.60 3.23 -6.82
CA GLN A 271 -11.77 2.36 -7.00
C GLN A 271 -12.17 1.68 -5.69
N VAL A 272 -11.19 1.27 -4.87
CA VAL A 272 -11.46 0.72 -3.53
C VAL A 272 -12.15 1.75 -2.65
N ALA A 273 -11.67 3.00 -2.63
CA ALA A 273 -12.30 4.08 -1.87
C ALA A 273 -13.72 4.36 -2.35
N GLU A 274 -13.95 4.44 -3.64
CA GLU A 274 -15.27 4.64 -4.24
C GLU A 274 -16.25 3.52 -3.87
N ASN A 275 -15.81 2.27 -3.96
CA ASN A 275 -16.60 1.11 -3.54
C ASN A 275 -16.92 1.13 -2.03
N ALA A 276 -16.02 1.66 -1.21
CA ALA A 276 -16.28 1.85 0.21
C ALA A 276 -17.36 2.94 0.44
N TRP A 277 -17.26 4.08 -0.24
CA TRP A 277 -18.25 5.15 -0.17
C TRP A 277 -19.65 4.70 -0.61
N SER A 278 -19.77 3.90 -1.64
CA SER A 278 -21.07 3.33 -2.08
C SER A 278 -21.75 2.49 -1.00
N LYS A 279 -20.97 1.99 -0.03
CA LYS A 279 -21.43 1.23 1.15
C LYS A 279 -21.53 2.09 2.42
N GLY A 280 -21.42 3.41 2.31
CA GLY A 280 -21.45 4.33 3.45
C GLY A 280 -20.16 4.42 4.27
N ILE A 281 -19.08 3.73 3.86
CA ILE A 281 -17.80 3.72 4.56
C ILE A 281 -16.96 4.93 4.12
N LYS A 282 -16.49 5.74 5.07
CA LYS A 282 -15.76 6.98 4.80
C LYS A 282 -14.28 6.70 4.49
N ALA A 283 -14.00 6.38 3.24
CA ALA A 283 -12.65 6.12 2.73
C ALA A 283 -12.28 7.15 1.65
N THR A 284 -11.09 7.71 1.71
CA THR A 284 -10.61 8.76 0.80
C THR A 284 -9.21 8.42 0.32
N VAL A 285 -8.93 8.67 -0.95
CA VAL A 285 -7.57 8.63 -1.48
C VAL A 285 -7.10 10.07 -1.68
N TYR A 286 -6.01 10.42 -1.03
CA TYR A 286 -5.36 11.70 -1.19
C TYR A 286 -4.30 11.61 -2.28
N ASN A 287 -4.57 12.17 -3.43
CA ASN A 287 -3.61 12.25 -4.51
C ASN A 287 -2.52 13.27 -4.18
N CYS A 288 -1.33 12.74 -3.96
CA CYS A 288 -0.18 13.55 -3.61
C CYS A 288 0.34 14.32 -4.83
N PRO A 289 0.85 15.53 -4.64
CA PRO A 289 1.62 16.20 -5.68
C PRO A 289 2.90 15.42 -5.98
N GLU A 290 3.52 15.74 -7.10
CA GLU A 290 4.82 15.19 -7.42
C GLU A 290 5.87 15.72 -6.43
N ILE A 291 6.41 14.83 -5.62
CA ILE A 291 7.46 15.15 -4.66
C ILE A 291 8.57 14.11 -4.73
N ARG A 292 9.77 14.55 -4.43
CA ARG A 292 10.92 13.66 -4.33
C ARG A 292 10.80 12.77 -3.08
N THR A 293 10.81 11.47 -3.27
CA THR A 293 10.81 10.45 -2.22
C THR A 293 12.05 9.57 -2.33
N ASN A 294 12.28 8.70 -1.35
CA ASN A 294 13.36 7.71 -1.43
C ASN A 294 13.24 6.79 -2.65
N SER A 295 12.05 6.61 -3.20
CA SER A 295 11.80 5.79 -4.40
C SER A 295 12.07 6.54 -5.70
N SER A 296 12.31 7.85 -5.67
CA SER A 296 12.55 8.70 -6.84
C SER A 296 14.02 8.76 -7.23
N ASP A 297 14.92 8.34 -6.36
CA ASP A 297 16.36 8.23 -6.56
C ASP A 297 16.73 6.85 -7.11
#